data_05b41ae1460d3942a98955532777a8a3
#
_entry.id   05b41ae1460d3942a98955532777a8a3
#
_cell.length_a   1.000
_cell.length_b   1.000
_cell.length_c   1.000
_cell.angle_alpha   90.00
_cell.angle_beta   90.00
_cell.angle_gamma   90.00
#
_symmetry.space_group_name_H-M   'P 1'
#
loop_
_entity.id
_entity.type
_entity.pdbx_description
1 polymer ?
#
loop_
_entity_poly.entity_id
_entity_poly.type
_entity_poly.pdbx_seq_one_letter_code
_entity_poly.pdbx_strand_id
1 'polypeptide(L)'
;MECMTDSAALHHWWEAARPHTWPNAFAPVIAGTGVAAYWGTEGPHVGKALLALLVAWALIVGVNFANDYSDGVRGTDQDRTGPARLTASGKVPPDTVKLAAFVAFGVAGVFGFILAATSSWWLLLVGIICIAAAWFYTGGSRPYGYAGFGELAVFIFFGLVAVMGTEFVQTGFLSSEGFLCAIAIGSISAAVNLANNIRDIRTDAAAGKKTLAVRIGDSASRTLFTVLTLVPFVVTILLGFSTPLVFVGFAGLPFAVASIVIVRRGATGKDLIPVLGMNGKAMLIWSIATALGLAFFGAYFWGEPVPYTEGGADFGWSMHLPTAGMPF
;
A
#
# COMPACT_ATOMS: atom_id res chain seq x y z
N MET A 1 -25.40 14.34 -28.41
CA MET A 1 -25.00 14.44 -27.00
C MET A 1 -26.01 13.60 -26.23
N GLU A 2 -25.77 12.25 -26.16
CA GLU A 2 -26.64 11.36 -25.42
C GLU A 2 -26.51 11.69 -23.94
N CYS A 3 -27.64 11.96 -23.31
CA CYS A 3 -27.71 12.17 -21.86
C CYS A 3 -27.39 10.80 -21.19
N MET A 4 -26.16 10.62 -20.69
CA MET A 4 -25.80 9.43 -19.92
C MET A 4 -26.75 9.32 -18.73
N THR A 5 -27.36 8.14 -18.54
CA THR A 5 -28.15 7.90 -17.33
C THR A 5 -27.23 8.01 -16.10
N ASP A 6 -27.73 8.54 -14.98
CA ASP A 6 -26.94 8.73 -13.74
C ASP A 6 -26.19 7.46 -13.29
N SER A 7 -26.78 6.28 -13.51
CA SER A 7 -26.17 4.99 -13.22
C SER A 7 -24.93 4.68 -14.07
N ALA A 8 -24.94 5.06 -15.36
CA ALA A 8 -23.79 4.87 -16.25
C ALA A 8 -22.64 5.82 -15.91
N ALA A 9 -22.97 7.06 -15.49
CA ALA A 9 -21.98 8.02 -15.02
C ALA A 9 -21.30 7.52 -13.74
N LEU A 10 -22.05 7.07 -12.75
CA LEU A 10 -21.52 6.50 -11.49
C LEU A 10 -20.62 5.28 -11.74
N HIS A 11 -21.00 4.40 -12.67
CA HIS A 11 -20.18 3.23 -13.02
C HIS A 11 -18.80 3.63 -13.55
N HIS A 12 -18.72 4.65 -14.41
CA HIS A 12 -17.44 5.12 -14.95
C HIS A 12 -16.53 5.76 -13.88
N TRP A 13 -17.10 6.51 -12.93
CA TRP A 13 -16.34 7.05 -11.80
C TRP A 13 -15.83 5.95 -10.88
N TRP A 14 -16.63 4.91 -10.65
CA TRP A 14 -16.22 3.74 -9.88
C TRP A 14 -15.05 3.00 -10.55
N GLU A 15 -15.13 2.78 -11.86
CA GLU A 15 -14.04 2.17 -12.62
C GLU A 15 -12.76 3.01 -12.57
N ALA A 16 -12.88 4.35 -12.67
CA ALA A 16 -11.75 5.26 -12.61
C ALA A 16 -11.12 5.35 -11.21
N ALA A 17 -11.89 5.17 -10.14
CA ALA A 17 -11.38 5.04 -8.78
C ALA A 17 -10.57 3.74 -8.56
N ARG A 18 -10.64 2.79 -9.50
CA ARG A 18 -9.87 1.52 -9.57
C ARG A 18 -9.91 0.70 -8.28
N PRO A 19 -11.07 0.13 -7.88
CA PRO A 19 -11.18 -0.66 -6.64
C PRO A 19 -10.16 -1.78 -6.51
N HIS A 20 -9.70 -2.34 -7.63
CA HIS A 20 -8.67 -3.38 -7.64
C HIS A 20 -7.30 -2.90 -7.11
N THR A 21 -7.07 -1.59 -6.98
CA THR A 21 -5.86 -1.00 -6.38
C THR A 21 -6.02 -0.71 -4.88
N TRP A 22 -7.24 -0.73 -4.32
CA TRP A 22 -7.51 -0.39 -2.92
C TRP A 22 -6.83 -1.31 -1.89
N PRO A 23 -6.51 -2.57 -2.22
CA PRO A 23 -5.65 -3.37 -1.35
C PRO A 23 -4.37 -2.64 -0.92
N ASN A 24 -3.78 -1.79 -1.78
CA ASN A 24 -2.61 -0.99 -1.44
C ASN A 24 -2.87 0.09 -0.37
N ALA A 25 -4.14 0.48 -0.14
CA ALA A 25 -4.51 1.38 0.96
C ALA A 25 -4.89 0.62 2.23
N PHE A 26 -5.61 -0.51 2.09
CA PHE A 26 -6.14 -1.24 3.23
C PHE A 26 -5.10 -2.13 3.91
N ALA A 27 -4.30 -2.85 3.12
CA ALA A 27 -3.31 -3.79 3.64
C ALA A 27 -2.26 -3.15 4.57
N PRO A 28 -1.66 -1.98 4.22
CA PRO A 28 -0.71 -1.31 5.11
C PRO A 28 -1.32 -0.93 6.46
N VAL A 29 -2.56 -0.40 6.44
CA VAL A 29 -3.24 0.02 7.67
C VAL A 29 -3.59 -1.19 8.54
N ILE A 30 -4.04 -2.29 7.94
CA ILE A 30 -4.31 -3.55 8.65
C ILE A 30 -3.03 -4.07 9.28
N ALA A 31 -1.94 -4.16 8.53
CA ALA A 31 -0.65 -4.64 9.04
C ALA A 31 -0.10 -3.75 10.17
N GLY A 32 -0.07 -2.42 9.98
CA GLY A 32 0.39 -1.48 10.99
C GLY A 32 -0.48 -1.48 12.25
N THR A 33 -1.80 -1.69 12.12
CA THR A 33 -2.71 -1.85 13.27
C THR A 33 -2.46 -3.17 13.99
N GLY A 34 -2.15 -4.26 13.27
CA GLY A 34 -1.76 -5.53 13.89
C GLY A 34 -0.47 -5.41 14.70
N VAL A 35 0.51 -4.66 14.19
CA VAL A 35 1.75 -4.34 14.93
C VAL A 35 1.45 -3.50 16.15
N ALA A 36 0.59 -2.48 16.01
CA ALA A 36 0.18 -1.66 17.15
C ALA A 36 -0.53 -2.49 18.25
N ALA A 37 -1.35 -3.45 17.85
CA ALA A 37 -2.00 -4.39 18.78
C ALA A 37 -1.01 -5.34 19.45
N TYR A 38 0.08 -5.72 18.79
CA TYR A 38 1.13 -6.55 19.35
C TYR A 38 1.86 -5.85 20.50
N TRP A 39 2.14 -4.55 20.38
CA TRP A 39 2.87 -3.76 21.35
C TRP A 39 2.00 -3.01 22.35
N GLY A 40 0.71 -2.82 22.05
CA GLY A 40 -0.21 -2.02 22.87
C GLY A 40 -0.86 -2.82 23.99
N THR A 41 -0.63 -2.42 25.24
CA THR A 41 -1.28 -3.01 26.42
C THR A 41 -2.79 -2.74 26.47
N GLU A 42 -3.26 -1.66 25.86
CA GLU A 42 -4.67 -1.28 25.78
C GLU A 42 -5.35 -1.70 24.46
N GLY A 43 -4.61 -2.44 23.60
CA GLY A 43 -5.06 -2.80 22.25
C GLY A 43 -4.93 -1.66 21.24
N PRO A 44 -5.36 -1.87 19.98
CA PRO A 44 -5.22 -0.89 18.93
C PRO A 44 -6.22 0.27 19.06
N HIS A 45 -5.76 1.48 18.76
CA HIS A 45 -6.62 2.66 18.70
C HIS A 45 -7.47 2.67 17.41
N VAL A 46 -8.67 2.04 17.45
CA VAL A 46 -9.56 1.87 16.29
C VAL A 46 -9.86 3.19 15.58
N GLY A 47 -10.06 4.28 16.34
CA GLY A 47 -10.32 5.60 15.75
C GLY A 47 -9.15 6.12 14.92
N LYS A 48 -7.92 5.97 15.39
CA LYS A 48 -6.71 6.36 14.62
C LYS A 48 -6.48 5.42 13.42
N ALA A 49 -6.75 4.13 13.56
CA ALA A 49 -6.70 3.18 12.46
C ALA A 49 -7.69 3.55 11.34
N LEU A 50 -8.93 3.91 11.69
CA LEU A 50 -9.93 4.38 10.72
C LEU A 50 -9.53 5.69 10.04
N LEU A 51 -8.96 6.65 10.77
CA LEU A 51 -8.43 7.89 10.19
C LEU A 51 -7.28 7.59 9.21
N ALA A 52 -6.33 6.73 9.59
CA ALA A 52 -5.25 6.30 8.71
C ALA A 52 -5.78 5.61 7.44
N LEU A 53 -6.82 4.77 7.58
CA LEU A 53 -7.49 4.11 6.46
C LEU A 53 -8.13 5.11 5.50
N LEU A 54 -8.83 6.13 6.03
CA LEU A 54 -9.46 7.18 5.22
C LEU A 54 -8.41 8.02 4.49
N VAL A 55 -7.28 8.35 5.14
CA VAL A 55 -6.14 9.03 4.50
C VAL A 55 -5.59 8.19 3.35
N ALA A 56 -5.25 6.93 3.61
CA ALA A 56 -4.67 6.04 2.61
C ALA A 56 -5.63 5.80 1.43
N TRP A 57 -6.92 5.60 1.71
CA TRP A 57 -7.94 5.38 0.68
C TRP A 57 -8.18 6.64 -0.15
N ALA A 58 -8.29 7.82 0.46
CA ALA A 58 -8.44 9.07 -0.27
C ALA A 58 -7.21 9.38 -1.14
N LEU A 59 -5.99 9.10 -0.65
CA LEU A 59 -4.76 9.27 -1.43
C LEU A 59 -4.74 8.35 -2.66
N ILE A 60 -5.10 7.06 -2.54
CA ILE A 60 -5.05 6.14 -3.69
C ILE A 60 -6.12 6.48 -4.73
N VAL A 61 -7.30 6.92 -4.30
CA VAL A 61 -8.35 7.41 -5.21
C VAL A 61 -7.87 8.68 -5.92
N GLY A 62 -7.29 9.63 -5.17
CA GLY A 62 -6.71 10.85 -5.72
C GLY A 62 -5.60 10.58 -6.75
N VAL A 63 -4.69 9.65 -6.44
CA VAL A 63 -3.64 9.20 -7.40
C VAL A 63 -4.25 8.58 -8.65
N ASN A 64 -5.30 7.78 -8.53
CA ASN A 64 -5.95 7.16 -9.68
C ASN A 64 -6.58 8.20 -10.61
N PHE A 65 -7.24 9.21 -10.06
CA PHE A 65 -7.80 10.34 -10.84
C PHE A 65 -6.69 11.25 -11.41
N ALA A 66 -5.62 11.52 -10.63
CA ALA A 66 -4.49 12.31 -11.12
C ALA A 66 -3.78 11.62 -12.30
N ASN A 67 -3.64 10.29 -12.23
CA ASN A 67 -3.09 9.48 -13.30
C ASN A 67 -4.01 9.48 -14.54
N ASP A 68 -5.33 9.36 -14.35
CA ASP A 68 -6.30 9.42 -15.45
C ASP A 68 -6.23 10.77 -16.16
N TYR A 69 -6.26 11.88 -15.40
CA TYR A 69 -6.11 13.22 -15.94
C TYR A 69 -4.79 13.40 -16.71
N SER A 70 -3.67 13.09 -16.06
CA SER A 70 -2.34 13.39 -16.59
C SER A 70 -1.99 12.57 -17.83
N ASP A 71 -2.33 11.27 -17.82
CA ASP A 71 -2.10 10.35 -18.93
C ASP A 71 -3.04 10.69 -20.11
N GLY A 72 -4.31 11.02 -19.81
CA GLY A 72 -5.30 11.39 -20.80
C GLY A 72 -4.95 12.69 -21.55
N VAL A 73 -4.54 13.74 -20.83
CA VAL A 73 -4.14 15.03 -21.44
C VAL A 73 -2.88 14.87 -22.29
N ARG A 74 -1.95 13.96 -21.92
CA ARG A 74 -0.73 13.69 -22.71
C ARG A 74 -0.95 12.72 -23.87
N GLY A 75 -2.13 12.10 -23.97
CA GLY A 75 -2.43 11.13 -25.02
C GLY A 75 -1.70 9.78 -24.86
N THR A 76 -1.12 9.51 -23.68
CA THR A 76 -0.36 8.27 -23.43
C THR A 76 -1.26 7.05 -23.20
N ASP A 77 -2.57 7.24 -23.04
CA ASP A 77 -3.56 6.18 -22.78
C ASP A 77 -4.44 5.83 -24.00
N GLN A 78 -4.15 6.36 -25.21
CA GLN A 78 -4.99 6.15 -26.40
C GLN A 78 -5.02 4.69 -26.86
N ASP A 79 -3.89 3.98 -26.79
CA ASP A 79 -3.74 2.57 -27.23
C ASP A 79 -3.56 1.58 -26.07
N ARG A 80 -3.95 1.99 -24.86
CA ARG A 80 -3.71 1.19 -23.65
C ARG A 80 -4.65 0.00 -23.52
N THR A 81 -4.09 -1.13 -23.07
CA THR A 81 -4.83 -2.33 -22.71
C THR A 81 -5.27 -2.23 -21.23
N GLY A 82 -6.57 -2.00 -20.96
CA GLY A 82 -7.07 -1.92 -19.57
C GLY A 82 -8.45 -1.28 -19.48
N PRO A 83 -8.96 -1.04 -18.25
CA PRO A 83 -10.24 -0.34 -18.05
C PRO A 83 -10.26 1.03 -18.70
N ALA A 84 -11.43 1.45 -19.18
CA ALA A 84 -11.60 2.75 -19.82
C ALA A 84 -11.20 3.90 -18.87
N ARG A 85 -10.53 4.91 -19.45
CA ARG A 85 -10.13 6.12 -18.75
C ARG A 85 -11.15 7.22 -19.01
N LEU A 86 -11.52 7.99 -17.99
CA LEU A 86 -12.48 9.09 -18.11
C LEU A 86 -12.00 10.15 -19.10
N THR A 87 -10.74 10.59 -18.94
CA THR A 87 -10.14 11.64 -19.76
C THR A 87 -9.85 11.16 -21.17
N ALA A 88 -9.14 10.03 -21.33
CA ALA A 88 -8.75 9.54 -22.65
C ALA A 88 -9.94 9.07 -23.51
N SER A 89 -11.03 8.61 -22.88
CA SER A 89 -12.27 8.24 -23.59
C SER A 89 -13.16 9.42 -23.96
N GLY A 90 -12.83 10.64 -23.52
CA GLY A 90 -13.65 11.84 -23.73
C GLY A 90 -14.99 11.85 -22.98
N LYS A 91 -15.22 10.88 -22.07
CA LYS A 91 -16.48 10.77 -21.32
C LYS A 91 -16.68 11.88 -20.29
N VAL A 92 -15.58 12.38 -19.72
CA VAL A 92 -15.58 13.45 -18.73
C VAL A 92 -14.52 14.48 -19.11
N PRO A 93 -14.82 15.79 -19.00
CA PRO A 93 -13.84 16.85 -19.24
C PRO A 93 -12.60 16.68 -18.34
N PRO A 94 -11.39 16.88 -18.87
CA PRO A 94 -10.13 16.72 -18.09
C PRO A 94 -10.12 17.50 -16.78
N ASP A 95 -10.61 18.76 -16.81
CA ASP A 95 -10.64 19.62 -15.61
C ASP A 95 -11.54 19.06 -14.50
N THR A 96 -12.61 18.35 -14.84
CA THR A 96 -13.49 17.68 -13.87
C THR A 96 -12.76 16.51 -13.20
N VAL A 97 -12.00 15.72 -13.97
CA VAL A 97 -11.19 14.61 -13.42
C VAL A 97 -10.06 15.15 -12.54
N LYS A 98 -9.43 16.25 -12.97
CA LYS A 98 -8.42 16.95 -12.17
C LYS A 98 -9.01 17.45 -10.85
N LEU A 99 -10.19 18.10 -10.89
CA LEU A 99 -10.86 18.56 -9.68
C LEU A 99 -11.18 17.40 -8.74
N ALA A 100 -11.64 16.26 -9.24
CA ALA A 100 -11.91 15.08 -8.43
C ALA A 100 -10.63 14.57 -7.74
N ALA A 101 -9.47 14.60 -8.42
CA ALA A 101 -8.18 14.25 -7.80
C ALA A 101 -7.85 15.20 -6.63
N PHE A 102 -8.00 16.53 -6.83
CA PHE A 102 -7.72 17.49 -5.75
C PHE A 102 -8.74 17.43 -4.61
N VAL A 103 -10.01 17.13 -4.88
CA VAL A 103 -11.02 16.87 -3.84
C VAL A 103 -10.59 15.65 -3.00
N ALA A 104 -10.17 14.56 -3.62
CA ALA A 104 -9.69 13.37 -2.91
C ALA A 104 -8.43 13.68 -2.08
N PHE A 105 -7.47 14.45 -2.60
CA PHE A 105 -6.31 14.91 -1.84
C PHE A 105 -6.71 15.85 -0.70
N GLY A 106 -7.71 16.70 -0.89
CA GLY A 106 -8.26 17.55 0.18
C GLY A 106 -8.89 16.73 1.30
N VAL A 107 -9.65 15.69 0.97
CA VAL A 107 -10.21 14.73 1.93
C VAL A 107 -9.08 14.03 2.72
N ALA A 108 -8.03 13.57 2.02
CA ALA A 108 -6.85 13.01 2.68
C ALA A 108 -6.18 14.03 3.62
N GLY A 109 -6.09 15.29 3.20
CA GLY A 109 -5.55 16.40 3.99
C GLY A 109 -6.35 16.67 5.27
N VAL A 110 -7.68 16.66 5.19
CA VAL A 110 -8.56 16.85 6.37
C VAL A 110 -8.38 15.72 7.38
N PHE A 111 -8.46 14.44 6.96
CA PHE A 111 -8.26 13.32 7.85
C PHE A 111 -6.82 13.22 8.36
N GLY A 112 -5.84 13.55 7.51
CA GLY A 112 -4.41 13.62 7.89
C GLY A 112 -4.15 14.73 8.92
N PHE A 113 -4.83 15.88 8.82
CA PHE A 113 -4.76 16.94 9.82
C PHE A 113 -5.30 16.49 11.18
N ILE A 114 -6.47 15.83 11.20
CA ILE A 114 -7.06 15.27 12.44
C ILE A 114 -6.10 14.24 13.04
N LEU A 115 -5.51 13.38 12.21
CA LEU A 115 -4.57 12.35 12.65
C LEU A 115 -3.29 12.99 13.24
N ALA A 116 -2.76 14.05 12.61
CA ALA A 116 -1.61 14.78 13.11
C ALA A 116 -1.91 15.50 14.44
N ALA A 117 -3.06 16.15 14.55
CA ALA A 117 -3.49 16.84 15.75
C ALA A 117 -3.69 15.91 16.96
N THR A 118 -4.08 14.65 16.70
CA THR A 118 -4.30 13.63 17.75
C THR A 118 -3.09 12.73 18.01
N SER A 119 -1.98 12.93 17.25
CA SER A 119 -0.79 12.10 17.37
C SER A 119 0.50 12.95 17.43
N SER A 120 0.93 13.53 16.30
CA SER A 120 2.13 14.39 16.27
C SER A 120 2.11 15.34 15.07
N TRP A 121 2.42 16.61 15.29
CA TRP A 121 2.36 17.68 14.28
C TRP A 121 3.33 17.48 13.09
N TRP A 122 4.46 16.79 13.27
CA TRP A 122 5.38 16.52 12.16
C TRP A 122 4.75 15.65 11.06
N LEU A 123 3.67 14.92 11.37
CA LEU A 123 2.91 14.14 10.38
C LEU A 123 2.28 15.03 9.30
N LEU A 124 2.07 16.32 9.56
CA LEU A 124 1.63 17.26 8.53
C LEU A 124 2.65 17.36 7.40
N LEU A 125 3.95 17.41 7.74
CA LEU A 125 5.01 17.42 6.74
C LEU A 125 4.99 16.13 5.89
N VAL A 126 4.81 14.98 6.53
CA VAL A 126 4.67 13.69 5.83
C VAL A 126 3.45 13.71 4.91
N GLY A 127 2.31 14.20 5.38
CA GLY A 127 1.08 14.33 4.58
C GLY A 127 1.28 15.21 3.34
N ILE A 128 1.94 16.36 3.49
CA ILE A 128 2.26 17.27 2.37
C ILE A 128 3.16 16.55 1.36
N ILE A 129 4.20 15.83 1.83
CA ILE A 129 5.10 15.06 0.96
C ILE A 129 4.31 13.96 0.22
N CYS A 130 3.41 13.25 0.91
CA CYS A 130 2.57 12.21 0.30
C CYS A 130 1.67 12.78 -0.82
N ILE A 131 0.98 13.90 -0.57
CA ILE A 131 0.11 14.54 -1.56
C ILE A 131 0.94 15.05 -2.75
N ALA A 132 2.08 15.70 -2.49
CA ALA A 132 2.98 16.16 -3.54
C ALA A 132 3.51 14.99 -4.38
N ALA A 133 3.97 13.91 -3.74
CA ALA A 133 4.42 12.71 -4.43
C ALA A 133 3.29 12.07 -5.25
N ALA A 134 2.07 12.01 -4.71
CA ALA A 134 0.88 11.50 -5.40
C ALA A 134 0.58 12.28 -6.68
N TRP A 135 0.65 13.61 -6.62
CA TRP A 135 0.45 14.46 -7.80
C TRP A 135 1.57 14.32 -8.82
N PHE A 136 2.85 14.42 -8.39
CA PHE A 136 4.00 14.39 -9.29
C PHE A 136 4.37 12.98 -9.80
N TYR A 137 3.65 11.94 -9.37
CA TYR A 137 3.82 10.59 -9.92
C TYR A 137 3.63 10.57 -11.43
N THR A 138 2.54 11.18 -11.93
CA THR A 138 2.24 11.35 -13.37
C THR A 138 2.07 12.81 -13.77
N GLY A 139 1.87 13.72 -12.82
CA GLY A 139 1.68 15.15 -13.03
C GLY A 139 2.98 15.93 -13.24
N GLY A 140 2.84 17.22 -13.58
CA GLY A 140 3.98 18.13 -13.82
C GLY A 140 4.68 17.90 -15.16
N SER A 141 5.76 18.60 -15.41
CA SER A 141 6.52 18.53 -16.67
C SER A 141 7.44 17.30 -16.77
N ARG A 142 7.89 16.77 -15.61
CA ARG A 142 8.80 15.63 -15.51
C ARG A 142 8.32 14.64 -14.43
N PRO A 143 7.27 13.86 -14.70
CA PRO A 143 6.74 12.93 -13.72
C PRO A 143 7.74 11.82 -13.40
N TYR A 144 7.97 11.58 -12.11
CA TYR A 144 8.97 10.62 -11.68
C TYR A 144 8.53 9.15 -11.93
N GLY A 145 7.22 8.88 -12.01
CA GLY A 145 6.70 7.56 -12.41
C GLY A 145 7.12 7.18 -13.83
N TYR A 146 7.29 8.18 -14.73
CA TYR A 146 7.78 7.95 -16.09
C TYR A 146 9.31 7.82 -16.16
N ALA A 147 10.00 8.12 -15.08
CA ALA A 147 11.46 8.07 -15.01
C ALA A 147 11.98 6.77 -14.36
N GLY A 148 11.12 5.77 -14.14
CA GLY A 148 11.49 4.46 -13.58
C GLY A 148 11.55 4.41 -12.05
N PHE A 149 11.04 5.42 -11.36
CA PHE A 149 10.99 5.46 -9.89
C PHE A 149 9.64 5.02 -9.33
N GLY A 150 8.75 4.49 -10.16
CA GLY A 150 7.39 4.10 -9.78
C GLY A 150 7.36 3.05 -8.68
N GLU A 151 8.08 1.95 -8.87
CA GLU A 151 8.13 0.84 -7.91
C GLU A 151 8.77 1.25 -6.59
N LEU A 152 9.83 2.06 -6.63
CA LEU A 152 10.47 2.59 -5.44
C LEU A 152 9.53 3.50 -4.65
N ALA A 153 8.82 4.39 -5.32
CA ALA A 153 7.84 5.25 -4.66
C ALA A 153 6.69 4.44 -4.04
N VAL A 154 6.17 3.45 -4.76
CA VAL A 154 5.13 2.56 -4.23
C VAL A 154 5.65 1.82 -2.98
N PHE A 155 6.87 1.29 -3.01
CA PHE A 155 7.51 0.66 -1.85
C PHE A 155 7.59 1.61 -0.66
N ILE A 156 8.05 2.85 -0.87
CA ILE A 156 8.21 3.84 0.20
C ILE A 156 6.85 4.25 0.76
N PHE A 157 5.90 4.68 -0.09
CA PHE A 157 4.65 5.29 0.41
C PHE A 157 3.65 4.27 0.92
N PHE A 158 3.48 3.12 0.27
CA PHE A 158 2.55 2.07 0.73
C PHE A 158 3.19 1.11 1.75
N GLY A 159 4.51 0.91 1.67
CA GLY A 159 5.25 0.14 2.68
C GLY A 159 5.64 1.01 3.87
N LEU A 160 6.75 1.73 3.75
CA LEU A 160 7.36 2.42 4.89
C LEU A 160 6.43 3.48 5.51
N VAL A 161 5.89 4.40 4.71
CA VAL A 161 5.08 5.49 5.24
C VAL A 161 3.74 4.99 5.78
N ALA A 162 3.01 4.17 5.02
CA ALA A 162 1.66 3.79 5.40
C ALA A 162 1.65 2.77 6.56
N VAL A 163 2.50 1.74 6.56
CA VAL A 163 2.55 0.75 7.64
C VAL A 163 3.12 1.35 8.92
N MET A 164 4.34 1.93 8.84
CA MET A 164 5.01 2.50 10.01
C MET A 164 4.28 3.75 10.52
N GLY A 165 3.70 4.56 9.62
CA GLY A 165 2.86 5.69 10.01
C GLY A 165 1.61 5.23 10.78
N THR A 166 0.97 4.14 10.35
CA THR A 166 -0.19 3.55 11.05
C THR A 166 0.19 3.00 12.42
N GLU A 167 1.34 2.35 12.55
CA GLU A 167 1.88 1.93 13.84
C GLU A 167 2.13 3.15 14.73
N PHE A 168 2.91 4.13 14.23
CA PHE A 168 3.32 5.31 14.99
C PHE A 168 2.14 6.10 15.56
N VAL A 169 1.10 6.36 14.77
CA VAL A 169 -0.05 7.13 15.25
C VAL A 169 -0.82 6.43 16.36
N GLN A 170 -0.70 5.11 16.47
CA GLN A 170 -1.38 4.31 17.50
C GLN A 170 -0.52 4.08 18.73
N THR A 171 0.80 3.90 18.57
CA THR A 171 1.73 3.52 19.64
C THR A 171 2.64 4.66 20.11
N GLY A 172 2.90 5.66 19.25
CA GLY A 172 3.86 6.73 19.49
C GLY A 172 5.32 6.36 19.18
N PHE A 173 5.60 5.12 18.78
CA PHE A 173 6.95 4.63 18.44
C PHE A 173 6.93 3.76 17.17
N LEU A 174 8.10 3.32 16.74
CA LEU A 174 8.30 2.44 15.60
C LEU A 174 9.06 1.19 16.06
N SER A 175 8.58 0.01 15.64
CA SER A 175 9.16 -1.28 16.01
C SER A 175 9.86 -1.99 14.85
N SER A 176 10.64 -3.04 15.17
CA SER A 176 11.20 -3.95 14.18
C SER A 176 10.13 -4.72 13.42
N GLU A 177 9.06 -5.12 14.09
CA GLU A 177 7.91 -5.80 13.49
C GLU A 177 7.18 -4.87 12.49
N GLY A 178 7.02 -3.60 12.85
CA GLY A 178 6.47 -2.58 11.94
C GLY A 178 7.33 -2.37 10.72
N PHE A 179 8.65 -2.31 10.88
CA PHE A 179 9.58 -2.19 9.76
C PHE A 179 9.57 -3.44 8.86
N LEU A 180 9.53 -4.64 9.42
CA LEU A 180 9.41 -5.88 8.66
C LEU A 180 8.08 -5.94 7.89
N CYS A 181 6.96 -5.60 8.52
CA CYS A 181 5.67 -5.49 7.84
C CYS A 181 5.68 -4.44 6.72
N ALA A 182 6.36 -3.32 6.92
CA ALA A 182 6.51 -2.28 5.90
C ALA A 182 7.30 -2.77 4.68
N ILE A 183 8.37 -3.54 4.88
CA ILE A 183 9.12 -4.20 3.79
C ILE A 183 8.22 -5.18 3.04
N ALA A 184 7.45 -6.00 3.74
CA ALA A 184 6.53 -6.97 3.14
C ALA A 184 5.49 -6.29 2.24
N ILE A 185 4.75 -5.33 2.81
CA ILE A 185 3.69 -4.61 2.10
C ILE A 185 4.26 -3.77 0.95
N GLY A 186 5.36 -3.05 1.19
CA GLY A 186 6.02 -2.24 0.17
C GLY A 186 6.46 -3.08 -1.04
N SER A 187 7.01 -4.26 -0.78
CA SER A 187 7.47 -5.17 -1.84
C SER A 187 6.32 -5.70 -2.69
N ILE A 188 5.25 -6.22 -2.09
CA ILE A 188 4.13 -6.76 -2.87
C ILE A 188 3.34 -5.64 -3.56
N SER A 189 3.26 -4.44 -2.98
CA SER A 189 2.68 -3.26 -3.63
C SER A 189 3.51 -2.83 -4.85
N ALA A 190 4.84 -2.83 -4.74
CA ALA A 190 5.75 -2.58 -5.85
C ALA A 190 5.62 -3.65 -6.94
N ALA A 191 5.38 -4.93 -6.57
CA ALA A 191 5.10 -5.99 -7.53
C ALA A 191 3.80 -5.75 -8.30
N VAL A 192 2.73 -5.26 -7.65
CA VAL A 192 1.47 -4.88 -8.34
C VAL A 192 1.73 -3.78 -9.37
N ASN A 193 2.51 -2.75 -9.00
CA ASN A 193 2.90 -1.69 -9.93
C ASN A 193 3.75 -2.23 -11.09
N LEU A 194 4.71 -3.09 -10.79
CA LEU A 194 5.58 -3.70 -11.80
C LEU A 194 4.80 -4.60 -12.77
N ALA A 195 3.77 -5.31 -12.31
CA ALA A 195 2.89 -6.10 -13.18
C ALA A 195 2.15 -5.22 -14.20
N ASN A 196 1.68 -4.03 -13.79
CA ASN A 196 1.13 -3.03 -14.73
C ASN A 196 2.20 -2.60 -15.76
N ASN A 197 3.42 -2.32 -15.30
CA ASN A 197 4.50 -1.85 -16.16
C ASN A 197 4.99 -2.97 -17.11
N ILE A 198 5.01 -4.25 -16.69
CA ILE A 198 5.29 -5.39 -17.58
C ILE A 198 4.21 -5.49 -18.67
N ARG A 199 2.92 -5.33 -18.30
CA ARG A 199 1.81 -5.34 -19.26
C ARG A 199 1.98 -4.28 -20.34
N ASP A 200 2.42 -3.11 -19.92
CA ASP A 200 2.42 -1.89 -20.74
C ASP A 200 3.82 -1.57 -21.35
N ILE A 201 4.83 -2.44 -21.27
CA ILE A 201 6.22 -2.20 -21.75
C ILE A 201 6.24 -1.62 -23.17
N ARG A 202 5.48 -2.20 -24.11
CA ARG A 202 5.48 -1.78 -25.52
C ARG A 202 4.84 -0.41 -25.71
N THR A 203 3.72 -0.17 -25.09
CA THR A 203 2.98 1.10 -25.17
C THR A 203 3.69 2.21 -24.42
N ASP A 204 4.28 1.93 -23.25
CA ASP A 204 5.07 2.89 -22.49
C ASP A 204 6.33 3.33 -23.26
N ALA A 205 7.04 2.38 -23.86
CA ALA A 205 8.22 2.69 -24.69
C ALA A 205 7.85 3.55 -25.90
N ALA A 206 6.74 3.24 -26.58
CA ALA A 206 6.24 4.01 -27.72
C ALA A 206 5.81 5.43 -27.30
N ALA A 207 5.22 5.59 -26.10
CA ALA A 207 4.84 6.87 -25.54
C ALA A 207 6.02 7.66 -24.90
N GLY A 208 7.24 7.14 -24.96
CA GLY A 208 8.42 7.77 -24.38
C GLY A 208 8.53 7.66 -22.85
N LYS A 209 7.69 6.85 -22.20
CA LYS A 209 7.78 6.54 -20.77
C LYS A 209 8.95 5.57 -20.55
N LYS A 210 9.84 5.90 -19.63
CA LYS A 210 11.01 5.08 -19.26
C LYS A 210 10.76 4.41 -17.89
N THR A 211 9.64 3.69 -17.77
CA THR A 211 9.32 2.93 -16.55
C THR A 211 10.42 1.93 -16.21
N LEU A 212 10.45 1.41 -14.98
CA LEU A 212 11.46 0.43 -14.59
C LEU A 212 11.44 -0.79 -15.51
N ALA A 213 10.25 -1.29 -15.86
CA ALA A 213 10.09 -2.43 -16.76
C ALA A 213 10.65 -2.15 -18.18
N VAL A 214 10.49 -0.93 -18.71
CA VAL A 214 11.10 -0.52 -19.99
C VAL A 214 12.62 -0.46 -19.87
N ARG A 215 13.17 -0.01 -18.73
CA ARG A 215 14.61 0.12 -18.51
C ARG A 215 15.34 -1.21 -18.38
N ILE A 216 14.79 -2.13 -17.56
CA ILE A 216 15.45 -3.42 -17.27
C ILE A 216 15.03 -4.55 -18.20
N GLY A 217 13.99 -4.31 -19.01
CA GLY A 217 13.44 -5.28 -19.97
C GLY A 217 12.51 -6.32 -19.33
N ASP A 218 11.81 -7.07 -20.20
CA ASP A 218 10.74 -8.01 -19.79
C ASP A 218 11.24 -9.12 -18.87
N SER A 219 12.34 -9.80 -19.21
CA SER A 219 12.85 -10.94 -18.44
C SER A 219 13.26 -10.55 -17.01
N ALA A 220 14.03 -9.46 -16.86
CA ALA A 220 14.46 -8.97 -15.55
C ALA A 220 13.26 -8.47 -14.73
N SER A 221 12.28 -7.83 -15.36
CA SER A 221 11.06 -7.37 -14.70
C SER A 221 10.25 -8.54 -14.13
N ARG A 222 10.10 -9.65 -14.86
CA ARG A 222 9.43 -10.86 -14.39
C ARG A 222 10.15 -11.53 -13.22
N THR A 223 11.48 -11.48 -13.24
CA THR A 223 12.30 -11.98 -12.12
C THR A 223 12.12 -11.09 -10.89
N LEU A 224 12.21 -9.78 -11.06
CA LEU A 224 11.99 -8.81 -9.97
C LEU A 224 10.57 -8.93 -9.39
N PHE A 225 9.55 -9.06 -10.25
CA PHE A 225 8.18 -9.32 -9.81
C PHE A 225 8.08 -10.55 -8.90
N THR A 226 8.74 -11.66 -9.28
CA THR A 226 8.75 -12.89 -8.50
C THR A 226 9.38 -12.66 -7.13
N VAL A 227 10.54 -11.99 -7.08
CA VAL A 227 11.24 -11.68 -5.82
C VAL A 227 10.35 -10.82 -4.93
N LEU A 228 9.85 -9.70 -5.44
CA LEU A 228 9.01 -8.76 -4.68
C LEU A 228 7.73 -9.42 -4.13
N THR A 229 7.10 -10.32 -4.90
CA THR A 229 5.89 -11.04 -4.50
C THR A 229 6.16 -12.06 -3.38
N LEU A 230 7.39 -12.61 -3.28
CA LEU A 230 7.75 -13.59 -2.26
C LEU A 230 8.26 -12.95 -0.96
N VAL A 231 8.70 -11.69 -0.97
CA VAL A 231 9.23 -10.99 0.23
C VAL A 231 8.29 -11.09 1.44
N PRO A 232 6.94 -10.93 1.34
CA PRO A 232 6.06 -11.06 2.51
C PRO A 232 6.19 -12.40 3.22
N PHE A 233 6.42 -13.48 2.49
CA PHE A 233 6.53 -14.83 3.05
C PHE A 233 7.89 -15.07 3.70
N VAL A 234 8.95 -14.42 3.19
CA VAL A 234 10.26 -14.38 3.88
C VAL A 234 10.13 -13.57 5.17
N VAL A 235 9.45 -12.44 5.12
CA VAL A 235 9.16 -11.62 6.32
C VAL A 235 8.33 -12.42 7.35
N THR A 236 7.36 -13.23 6.92
CA THR A 236 6.61 -14.12 7.84
C THR A 236 7.55 -15.05 8.62
N ILE A 237 8.58 -15.60 7.97
CA ILE A 237 9.57 -16.45 8.66
C ILE A 237 10.35 -15.62 9.69
N LEU A 238 10.75 -14.39 9.34
CA LEU A 238 11.47 -13.50 10.27
C LEU A 238 10.61 -13.09 11.47
N LEU A 239 9.34 -12.71 11.22
CA LEU A 239 8.38 -12.40 12.28
C LEU A 239 8.06 -13.61 13.17
N GLY A 240 8.21 -14.83 12.64
CA GLY A 240 8.02 -16.07 13.38
C GLY A 240 8.95 -16.21 14.59
N PHE A 241 10.09 -15.49 14.61
CA PHE A 241 10.97 -15.42 15.79
C PHE A 241 10.38 -14.54 16.91
N SER A 242 9.55 -13.55 16.58
CA SER A 242 8.82 -12.74 17.57
C SER A 242 7.57 -13.48 18.04
N THR A 243 6.81 -14.09 17.14
CA THR A 243 5.62 -14.88 17.45
C THR A 243 5.31 -15.92 16.37
N PRO A 244 5.15 -17.22 16.74
CA PRO A 244 4.80 -18.26 15.76
C PRO A 244 3.40 -18.08 15.16
N LEU A 245 2.50 -17.32 15.78
CA LEU A 245 1.14 -17.12 15.28
C LEU A 245 1.10 -16.39 13.93
N VAL A 246 2.17 -15.67 13.54
CA VAL A 246 2.24 -14.99 12.23
C VAL A 246 2.36 -15.95 11.05
N PHE A 247 2.70 -17.24 11.27
CA PHE A 247 2.75 -18.24 10.19
C PHE A 247 1.41 -18.43 9.48
N VAL A 248 0.28 -18.01 10.07
CA VAL A 248 -1.02 -17.93 9.38
C VAL A 248 -0.96 -16.99 8.16
N GLY A 249 0.01 -16.08 8.09
CA GLY A 249 0.28 -15.22 6.92
C GLY A 249 0.58 -15.99 5.63
N PHE A 250 1.04 -17.25 5.73
CA PHE A 250 1.20 -18.13 4.56
C PHE A 250 -0.12 -18.45 3.84
N ALA A 251 -1.28 -18.14 4.44
CA ALA A 251 -2.57 -18.26 3.76
C ALA A 251 -2.67 -17.42 2.46
N GLY A 252 -1.87 -16.35 2.34
CA GLY A 252 -1.76 -15.56 1.10
C GLY A 252 -0.92 -16.21 -0.01
N LEU A 253 -0.07 -17.19 0.32
CA LEU A 253 0.91 -17.79 -0.59
C LEU A 253 0.29 -18.41 -1.86
N PRO A 254 -0.85 -19.13 -1.82
CA PRO A 254 -1.45 -19.69 -3.04
C PRO A 254 -1.75 -18.65 -4.11
N PHE A 255 -2.26 -17.46 -3.72
CA PHE A 255 -2.54 -16.37 -4.66
C PHE A 255 -1.26 -15.73 -5.21
N ALA A 256 -0.23 -15.60 -4.37
CA ALA A 256 1.09 -15.12 -4.79
C ALA A 256 1.73 -16.09 -5.80
N VAL A 257 1.72 -17.40 -5.53
CA VAL A 257 2.24 -18.42 -6.44
C VAL A 257 1.46 -18.44 -7.76
N ALA A 258 0.12 -18.34 -7.70
CA ALA A 258 -0.69 -18.28 -8.91
C ALA A 258 -0.32 -17.08 -9.80
N SER A 259 -0.11 -15.89 -9.20
CA SER A 259 0.32 -14.70 -9.93
C SER A 259 1.71 -14.87 -10.54
N ILE A 260 2.66 -15.43 -9.78
CA ILE A 260 4.03 -15.71 -10.26
C ILE A 260 4.00 -16.70 -11.45
N VAL A 261 3.21 -17.75 -11.38
CA VAL A 261 3.11 -18.74 -12.46
C VAL A 261 2.63 -18.08 -13.75
N ILE A 262 1.61 -17.23 -13.71
CA ILE A 262 1.12 -16.50 -14.89
C ILE A 262 2.22 -15.61 -15.47
N VAL A 263 2.89 -14.81 -14.63
CA VAL A 263 3.96 -13.91 -15.07
C VAL A 263 5.15 -14.68 -15.65
N ARG A 264 5.56 -15.78 -15.02
CA ARG A 264 6.71 -16.61 -15.46
C ARG A 264 6.43 -17.41 -16.72
N ARG A 265 5.14 -17.74 -17.00
CA ARG A 265 4.73 -18.39 -18.25
C ARG A 265 4.74 -17.44 -19.46
N GLY A 266 5.10 -16.18 -19.28
CA GLY A 266 5.23 -15.23 -20.37
C GLY A 266 3.92 -14.53 -20.76
N ALA A 267 2.91 -14.47 -19.86
CA ALA A 267 1.69 -13.72 -20.08
C ALA A 267 2.00 -12.27 -20.47
N THR A 268 1.21 -11.69 -21.39
CA THR A 268 1.37 -10.33 -21.92
C THR A 268 0.02 -9.63 -22.02
N GLY A 269 0.01 -8.30 -22.09
CA GLY A 269 -1.20 -7.52 -22.32
C GLY A 269 -2.33 -7.89 -21.35
N LYS A 270 -3.50 -8.23 -21.87
CA LYS A 270 -4.71 -8.53 -21.07
C LYS A 270 -4.54 -9.72 -20.12
N ASP A 271 -3.68 -10.68 -20.45
CA ASP A 271 -3.46 -11.88 -19.63
C ASP A 271 -2.76 -11.56 -18.30
N LEU A 272 -2.17 -10.35 -18.16
CA LEU A 272 -1.59 -9.87 -16.90
C LEU A 272 -2.63 -9.16 -15.99
N ILE A 273 -3.83 -8.86 -16.47
CA ILE A 273 -4.86 -8.20 -15.63
C ILE A 273 -5.22 -9.04 -14.39
N PRO A 274 -5.44 -10.38 -14.49
CA PRO A 274 -5.75 -11.20 -13.32
C PRO A 274 -4.64 -11.20 -12.25
N VAL A 275 -3.37 -11.00 -12.65
CA VAL A 275 -2.21 -10.95 -11.75
C VAL A 275 -2.35 -9.84 -10.70
N LEU A 276 -2.89 -8.67 -11.10
CA LEU A 276 -3.12 -7.53 -10.20
C LEU A 276 -4.08 -7.90 -9.07
N GLY A 277 -5.21 -8.56 -9.43
CA GLY A 277 -6.19 -9.01 -8.46
C GLY A 277 -5.67 -10.13 -7.55
N MET A 278 -4.88 -11.07 -8.10
CA MET A 278 -4.26 -12.14 -7.30
C MET A 278 -3.26 -11.59 -6.30
N ASN A 279 -2.36 -10.68 -6.71
CA ASN A 279 -1.43 -10.04 -5.79
C ASN A 279 -2.13 -9.16 -4.75
N GLY A 280 -3.20 -8.44 -5.13
CA GLY A 280 -4.03 -7.71 -4.19
C GLY A 280 -4.67 -8.61 -3.14
N LYS A 281 -5.18 -9.80 -3.53
CA LYS A 281 -5.71 -10.80 -2.60
C LYS A 281 -4.61 -11.38 -1.71
N ALA A 282 -3.44 -11.74 -2.28
CA ALA A 282 -2.30 -12.24 -1.52
C ALA A 282 -1.90 -11.24 -0.42
N MET A 283 -1.80 -9.96 -0.77
CA MET A 283 -1.44 -8.87 0.13
C MET A 283 -2.47 -8.68 1.25
N LEU A 284 -3.78 -8.63 0.93
CA LEU A 284 -4.84 -8.48 1.93
C LEU A 284 -4.90 -9.67 2.89
N ILE A 285 -4.87 -10.90 2.36
CA ILE A 285 -4.91 -12.11 3.17
C ILE A 285 -3.68 -12.18 4.08
N TRP A 286 -2.48 -11.88 3.53
CA TRP A 286 -1.26 -11.82 4.32
C TRP A 286 -1.37 -10.78 5.44
N SER A 287 -1.84 -9.56 5.14
CA SER A 287 -1.97 -8.49 6.12
C SER A 287 -2.97 -8.83 7.23
N ILE A 288 -4.14 -9.36 6.87
CA ILE A 288 -5.17 -9.74 7.85
C ILE A 288 -4.66 -10.87 8.74
N ALA A 289 -4.11 -11.93 8.14
CA ALA A 289 -3.64 -13.09 8.87
C ALA A 289 -2.46 -12.73 9.80
N THR A 290 -1.46 -11.98 9.29
CA THR A 290 -0.33 -11.51 10.09
C THR A 290 -0.76 -10.57 11.22
N ALA A 291 -1.68 -9.63 10.93
CA ALA A 291 -2.22 -8.71 11.94
C ALA A 291 -2.96 -9.46 13.06
N LEU A 292 -3.77 -10.46 12.70
CA LEU A 292 -4.44 -11.31 13.68
C LEU A 292 -3.42 -12.11 14.51
N GLY A 293 -2.41 -12.71 13.88
CA GLY A 293 -1.36 -13.44 14.58
C GLY A 293 -0.60 -12.57 15.59
N LEU A 294 -0.24 -11.34 15.20
CA LEU A 294 0.39 -10.36 16.07
C LEU A 294 -0.54 -9.93 17.22
N ALA A 295 -1.79 -9.56 16.90
CA ALA A 295 -2.74 -9.08 17.89
C ALA A 295 -3.10 -10.14 18.93
N PHE A 296 -3.33 -11.40 18.53
CA PHE A 296 -3.61 -12.49 19.46
C PHE A 296 -2.42 -12.78 20.38
N PHE A 297 -1.20 -12.74 19.87
CA PHE A 297 -0.02 -12.92 20.69
C PHE A 297 0.14 -11.77 21.69
N GLY A 298 0.02 -10.51 21.24
CA GLY A 298 0.06 -9.33 22.10
C GLY A 298 -0.97 -9.41 23.23
N ALA A 299 -2.23 -9.70 22.90
CA ALA A 299 -3.30 -9.83 23.89
C ALA A 299 -3.04 -10.94 24.91
N TYR A 300 -2.43 -12.06 24.50
CA TYR A 300 -2.17 -13.18 25.38
C TYR A 300 -0.97 -12.94 26.30
N PHE A 301 0.13 -12.35 25.80
CA PHE A 301 1.37 -12.21 26.56
C PHE A 301 1.51 -10.86 27.29
N TRP A 302 0.88 -9.79 26.79
CA TRP A 302 0.94 -8.47 27.40
C TRP A 302 -0.37 -8.06 28.12
N GLY A 303 -1.44 -8.87 28.02
CA GLY A 303 -2.77 -8.57 28.55
C GLY A 303 -2.92 -8.70 30.08
N GLU A 304 -1.90 -9.19 30.80
CA GLU A 304 -1.85 -9.08 32.25
C GLU A 304 -1.20 -7.74 32.63
N PRO A 305 -1.89 -6.85 33.39
CA PRO A 305 -1.27 -5.63 33.87
C PRO A 305 -0.09 -6.00 34.78
N VAL A 306 1.13 -5.65 34.33
CA VAL A 306 2.28 -5.68 35.23
C VAL A 306 1.94 -4.78 36.39
N PRO A 307 1.89 -5.27 37.66
CA PRO A 307 1.57 -4.40 38.78
C PRO A 307 2.62 -3.30 38.85
N TYR A 308 2.17 -2.06 38.71
CA TYR A 308 3.01 -0.87 38.89
C TYR A 308 3.56 -0.94 40.32
N THR A 309 4.82 -1.29 40.48
CA THR A 309 5.53 -0.97 41.71
C THR A 309 5.87 0.51 41.63
N GLU A 310 5.15 1.32 42.41
CA GLU A 310 5.53 2.71 42.67
C GLU A 310 6.93 2.72 43.25
N GLY A 311 7.92 3.14 42.48
CA GLY A 311 9.29 3.31 42.98
C GLY A 311 10.31 3.42 41.86
N GLY A 312 10.72 4.65 41.55
CA GLY A 312 12.01 4.92 40.92
C GLY A 312 11.96 5.32 39.44
N ALA A 313 12.01 6.64 39.25
CA ALA A 313 12.48 7.23 38.01
C ALA A 313 13.96 6.85 37.82
N ASP A 314 14.22 5.97 36.84
CA ASP A 314 15.55 5.87 36.26
C ASP A 314 15.42 5.65 34.73
N PHE A 315 15.89 6.70 34.02
CA PHE A 315 16.12 6.65 32.58
C PHE A 315 17.32 5.71 32.32
N GLY A 316 17.05 4.43 32.11
CA GLY A 316 18.05 3.44 31.72
C GLY A 316 17.49 2.55 30.61
N TRP A 317 18.15 2.56 29.46
CA TRP A 317 17.95 1.59 28.40
C TRP A 317 18.30 0.19 28.94
N SER A 318 17.34 -0.56 29.45
CA SER A 318 17.52 -1.97 29.77
C SER A 318 16.66 -2.82 28.84
N MET A 319 17.33 -3.50 27.91
CA MET A 319 16.76 -4.66 27.26
C MET A 319 16.48 -5.73 28.33
N HIS A 320 15.24 -5.89 28.73
CA HIS A 320 14.82 -7.08 29.44
C HIS A 320 14.53 -8.21 28.44
N LEU A 321 15.52 -9.06 28.24
CA LEU A 321 15.28 -10.40 27.68
C LEU A 321 14.51 -11.19 28.76
N PRO A 322 13.33 -11.76 28.45
CA PRO A 322 12.66 -12.66 29.38
C PRO A 322 13.51 -13.92 29.55
N THR A 323 14.01 -14.16 30.75
CA THR A 323 14.56 -15.46 31.10
C THR A 323 13.41 -16.46 31.12
N ALA A 324 13.41 -17.34 30.13
CA ALA A 324 12.48 -18.45 30.03
C ALA A 324 12.68 -19.41 31.20
N GLY A 325 11.80 -19.35 32.20
CA GLY A 325 11.54 -20.46 33.11
C GLY A 325 10.61 -21.44 32.40
N MET A 326 11.12 -22.47 31.76
CA MET A 326 10.31 -23.62 31.36
C MET A 326 10.11 -24.49 32.62
N PRO A 327 8.85 -24.82 32.97
CA PRO A 327 8.62 -26.00 33.83
C PRO A 327 8.64 -27.23 32.94
N PHE A 328 9.35 -28.26 33.41
CA PHE A 328 9.37 -29.64 32.90
C PHE A 328 8.00 -30.28 32.98
#